data_bded1c5f0eb5f4b412feed82b0f6c5ef
#
_entry.id   bded1c5f0eb5f4b412feed82b0f6c5ef
#
_cell.length_a   1.000
_cell.length_b   1.000
_cell.length_c   1.000
_cell.angle_alpha   90.00
_cell.angle_beta   90.00
_cell.angle_gamma   90.00
#
_symmetry.space_group_name_H-M   'P 1'
#
loop_
_entity.id
_entity.type
_entity.pdbx_description
1 polymer ?
#
loop_
_entity_poly.entity_id
_entity_poly.type
_entity_poly.pdbx_seq_one_letter_code
_entity_poly.pdbx_strand_id
1 'polypeptide(L)'
;HDLGEASHADLVVRDGTIKRCSVSLGRGRASLRFRPANAWWEAVFSACHEHLGAGAGSEFLRGQAPIADEGMGAWLCRLVRALFPDVEAIEGHTLRPRWSSALTRALDHWPTVELAELRLRLLREGRVDPFGELAEAPLFADDAPGRLPVTTSQAREILATGGLDRLSPGAALRPILQQAALPCTVYVGG
;
A
#
# COMPACT_ATOMS: atom_id res chain seq x y z
N HIS A 1 -0.53 -1.60 5.22
CA HIS A 1 -1.49 -2.68 5.39
C HIS A 1 -1.07 -3.85 4.53
N ASP A 2 -0.84 -4.99 5.16
CA ASP A 2 -0.82 -6.27 4.48
C ASP A 2 -2.24 -6.53 3.96
N LEU A 3 -2.50 -6.12 2.75
CA LEU A 3 -3.69 -6.51 2.01
C LEU A 3 -3.58 -8.01 1.60
N GLY A 4 -3.05 -8.81 2.53
CA GLY A 4 -2.59 -10.16 2.20
C GLY A 4 -3.70 -11.14 1.90
N GLU A 5 -4.86 -11.07 2.51
CA GLU A 5 -5.77 -12.21 2.46
C GLU A 5 -7.23 -11.86 2.19
N ALA A 6 -7.74 -10.77 2.71
CA ALA A 6 -9.07 -10.27 2.39
C ALA A 6 -9.16 -8.78 2.72
N SER A 7 -9.69 -7.99 1.80
CA SER A 7 -10.18 -6.66 2.13
C SER A 7 -11.66 -6.74 2.38
N HIS A 8 -12.11 -6.03 3.38
CA HIS A 8 -13.54 -5.83 3.60
C HIS A 8 -13.85 -4.35 3.67
N ALA A 9 -15.04 -4.00 3.25
CA ALA A 9 -15.63 -2.68 3.43
C ALA A 9 -16.99 -2.85 4.07
N ASP A 10 -17.26 -2.05 5.07
CA ASP A 10 -18.58 -2.00 5.68
C ASP A 10 -19.39 -0.91 4.95
N LEU A 11 -20.47 -1.33 4.29
CA LEU A 11 -21.39 -0.46 3.58
C LEU A 11 -22.59 -0.14 4.47
N VAL A 12 -22.86 1.14 4.65
CA VAL A 12 -24.10 1.58 5.31
C VAL A 12 -25.18 1.69 4.23
N VAL A 13 -26.17 0.82 4.30
CA VAL A 13 -27.32 0.84 3.38
C VAL A 13 -28.41 1.78 3.88
N ARG A 14 -29.39 2.07 3.02
CA ARG A 14 -30.42 3.12 3.27
C ARG A 14 -31.21 2.97 4.57
N ASP A 15 -31.39 1.77 5.05
CA ASP A 15 -32.08 1.48 6.32
C ASP A 15 -31.18 1.59 7.56
N GLY A 16 -29.92 2.02 7.36
CA GLY A 16 -28.92 2.14 8.41
C GLY A 16 -28.22 0.82 8.79
N THR A 17 -28.59 -0.31 8.16
CA THR A 17 -27.88 -1.57 8.38
C THR A 17 -26.47 -1.51 7.81
N ILE A 18 -25.52 -2.15 8.50
CA ILE A 18 -24.16 -2.32 8.02
C ILE A 18 -24.07 -3.67 7.30
N LYS A 19 -23.69 -3.63 6.04
CA LYS A 19 -23.39 -4.80 5.21
C LYS A 19 -21.91 -4.89 4.98
N ARG A 20 -21.33 -6.04 5.33
CA ARG A 20 -19.90 -6.28 5.11
C ARG A 20 -19.68 -6.92 3.74
N CYS A 21 -18.98 -6.20 2.87
CA CYS A 21 -18.48 -6.73 1.61
C CYS A 21 -17.05 -7.22 1.82
N SER A 22 -16.80 -8.50 1.58
CA SER A 22 -15.47 -9.08 1.64
C SER A 22 -14.99 -9.43 0.25
N VAL A 23 -13.80 -8.96 -0.11
CA VAL A 23 -13.14 -9.25 -1.37
C VAL A 23 -11.86 -10.00 -1.09
N SER A 24 -11.76 -11.22 -1.57
CA SER A 24 -10.49 -11.96 -1.51
C SER A 24 -9.55 -11.43 -2.58
N LEU A 25 -8.43 -10.84 -2.17
CA LEU A 25 -7.39 -10.37 -3.09
C LEU A 25 -6.39 -11.48 -3.49
N GLY A 26 -6.70 -12.72 -3.14
CA GLY A 26 -5.81 -13.87 -3.33
C GLY A 26 -4.70 -13.92 -2.28
N ARG A 27 -4.12 -15.10 -2.12
CA ARG A 27 -2.96 -15.28 -1.24
C ARG A 27 -1.72 -14.71 -1.91
N GLY A 28 -0.95 -13.94 -1.17
CA GLY A 28 0.37 -13.47 -1.60
C GLY A 28 0.65 -12.01 -1.27
N ARG A 29 1.92 -11.71 -1.06
CA ARG A 29 2.43 -10.37 -0.72
C ARG A 29 2.76 -9.53 -1.95
N ALA A 30 2.14 -9.78 -3.10
CA ALA A 30 2.41 -9.03 -4.32
C ALA A 30 2.04 -7.55 -4.15
N SER A 31 2.91 -6.67 -4.67
CA SER A 31 2.62 -5.24 -4.74
C SER A 31 1.36 -4.98 -5.56
N LEU A 32 0.55 -3.99 -5.16
CA LEU A 32 -0.68 -3.61 -5.87
C LEU A 32 -0.44 -3.27 -7.35
N ARG A 33 0.74 -2.76 -7.69
CA ARG A 33 1.09 -2.45 -9.10
C ARG A 33 1.09 -3.67 -10.01
N PHE A 34 1.35 -4.87 -9.46
CA PHE A 34 1.38 -6.13 -10.22
C PHE A 34 0.07 -6.89 -10.17
N ARG A 35 -0.92 -6.37 -9.47
CA ARG A 35 -2.24 -7.01 -9.39
C ARG A 35 -3.15 -6.43 -10.47
N PRO A 36 -3.78 -7.27 -11.30
CA PRO A 36 -4.75 -6.79 -12.27
C PRO A 36 -5.97 -6.21 -11.54
N ALA A 37 -6.45 -5.06 -12.00
CA ALA A 37 -7.58 -4.39 -11.39
C ALA A 37 -8.91 -5.12 -11.62
N ASN A 38 -9.05 -5.85 -12.73
CA ASN A 38 -10.29 -6.50 -13.16
C ASN A 38 -10.87 -7.43 -12.08
N ALA A 39 -10.06 -8.36 -11.56
CA ALA A 39 -10.56 -9.33 -10.58
C ALA A 39 -11.08 -8.66 -9.30
N TRP A 40 -10.41 -7.61 -8.87
CA TRP A 40 -10.83 -6.86 -7.68
C TRP A 40 -12.07 -6.01 -7.97
N TRP A 41 -12.12 -5.36 -9.12
CA TRP A 41 -13.28 -4.56 -9.54
C TRP A 41 -14.54 -5.40 -9.65
N GLU A 42 -14.47 -6.56 -10.30
CA GLU A 42 -15.61 -7.47 -10.44
C GLU A 42 -16.19 -7.87 -9.09
N ALA A 43 -15.32 -8.22 -8.13
CA ALA A 43 -15.75 -8.59 -6.79
C ALA A 43 -16.39 -7.42 -6.02
N VAL A 44 -15.78 -6.22 -6.08
CA VAL A 44 -16.32 -5.01 -5.43
C VAL A 44 -17.60 -4.58 -6.10
N PHE A 45 -17.65 -4.56 -7.44
CA PHE A 45 -18.84 -4.18 -8.17
C PHE A 45 -20.03 -5.12 -7.85
N SER A 46 -19.78 -6.44 -7.86
CA SER A 46 -20.81 -7.42 -7.51
C SER A 46 -21.33 -7.23 -6.09
N ALA A 47 -20.45 -7.05 -5.12
CA ALA A 47 -20.83 -6.81 -3.73
C ALA A 47 -21.61 -5.49 -3.57
N CYS A 48 -21.18 -4.42 -4.21
CA CYS A 48 -21.90 -3.15 -4.18
C CYS A 48 -23.27 -3.26 -4.84
N HIS A 49 -23.36 -3.94 -5.99
CA HIS A 49 -24.63 -4.12 -6.69
C HIS A 49 -25.62 -4.98 -5.87
N GLU A 50 -25.15 -6.03 -5.24
CA GLU A 50 -25.95 -6.89 -4.36
C GLU A 50 -26.54 -6.13 -3.16
N HIS A 51 -25.73 -5.27 -2.53
CA HIS A 51 -26.12 -4.62 -1.28
C HIS A 51 -26.76 -3.23 -1.47
N LEU A 52 -26.36 -2.51 -2.51
CA LEU A 52 -26.87 -1.15 -2.78
C LEU A 52 -27.86 -1.11 -3.93
N GLY A 53 -27.99 -2.20 -4.70
CA GLY A 53 -28.87 -2.29 -5.85
C GLY A 53 -28.43 -1.43 -7.03
N ALA A 54 -29.29 -1.28 -8.01
CA ALA A 54 -29.10 -0.39 -9.14
C ALA A 54 -29.31 1.07 -8.70
N GLY A 55 -28.30 1.89 -8.84
CA GLY A 55 -28.35 3.32 -8.49
C GLY A 55 -27.10 4.05 -8.93
N ALA A 56 -27.03 5.34 -8.64
CA ALA A 56 -25.93 6.21 -9.08
C ALA A 56 -24.53 5.68 -8.71
N GLY A 57 -24.39 5.06 -7.52
CA GLY A 57 -23.12 4.46 -7.10
C GLY A 57 -22.71 3.26 -7.95
N SER A 58 -23.66 2.37 -8.28
CA SER A 58 -23.40 1.22 -9.16
C SER A 58 -23.12 1.66 -10.59
N GLU A 59 -23.83 2.68 -11.07
CA GLU A 59 -23.58 3.26 -12.40
C GLU A 59 -22.21 3.93 -12.47
N PHE A 60 -21.85 4.69 -11.44
CA PHE A 60 -20.53 5.30 -11.34
C PHE A 60 -19.44 4.22 -11.37
N LEU A 61 -19.52 3.19 -10.53
CA LEU A 61 -18.54 2.09 -10.52
C LEU A 61 -18.47 1.36 -11.85
N ARG A 62 -19.60 1.15 -12.53
CA ARG A 62 -19.63 0.56 -13.87
C ARG A 62 -18.88 1.42 -14.89
N GLY A 63 -19.05 2.74 -14.82
CA GLY A 63 -18.31 3.70 -15.66
C GLY A 63 -16.82 3.75 -15.35
N GLN A 64 -16.39 3.23 -14.20
CA GLN A 64 -15.00 3.15 -13.76
C GLN A 64 -14.40 1.75 -13.91
N ALA A 65 -14.98 0.89 -14.72
CA ALA A 65 -14.39 -0.42 -15.01
C ALA A 65 -12.92 -0.29 -15.44
N PRO A 66 -12.05 -1.21 -15.00
CA PRO A 66 -10.65 -1.19 -15.40
C PRO A 66 -10.48 -1.30 -16.92
N ILE A 67 -9.49 -0.60 -17.43
CA ILE A 67 -9.04 -0.75 -18.82
C ILE A 67 -8.25 -2.04 -18.93
N ALA A 68 -8.16 -2.61 -20.12
CA ALA A 68 -7.38 -3.83 -20.36
C ALA A 68 -5.95 -3.68 -19.81
N ASP A 69 -5.51 -4.68 -19.06
CA ASP A 69 -4.19 -4.74 -18.41
C ASP A 69 -3.89 -3.62 -17.39
N GLU A 70 -4.91 -2.88 -16.95
CA GLU A 70 -4.74 -1.85 -15.91
C GLU A 70 -4.38 -2.49 -14.57
N GLY A 71 -3.27 -2.05 -13.98
CA GLY A 71 -2.88 -2.43 -12.63
C GLY A 71 -3.78 -1.77 -11.58
N MET A 72 -3.96 -2.44 -10.44
CA MET A 72 -4.81 -1.95 -9.35
C MET A 72 -4.39 -0.56 -8.86
N GLY A 73 -3.08 -0.24 -8.80
CA GLY A 73 -2.59 1.07 -8.40
C GLY A 73 -3.08 2.19 -9.32
N ALA A 74 -2.92 1.99 -10.64
CA ALA A 74 -3.37 2.94 -11.65
C ALA A 74 -4.89 3.14 -11.62
N TRP A 75 -5.62 2.02 -11.55
CA TRP A 75 -7.08 2.05 -11.45
C TRP A 75 -7.57 2.81 -10.20
N LEU A 76 -6.99 2.57 -9.03
CA LEU A 76 -7.32 3.30 -7.80
C LEU A 76 -7.04 4.80 -7.92
N CYS A 77 -5.91 5.19 -8.53
CA CYS A 77 -5.62 6.61 -8.80
C CYS A 77 -6.66 7.23 -9.73
N ARG A 78 -7.09 6.52 -10.76
CA ARG A 78 -8.14 6.98 -11.67
C ARG A 78 -9.49 7.11 -10.96
N LEU A 79 -9.85 6.15 -10.12
CA LEU A 79 -11.06 6.19 -9.31
C LEU A 79 -11.08 7.38 -8.34
N VAL A 80 -9.95 7.64 -7.65
CA VAL A 80 -9.83 8.80 -6.74
C VAL A 80 -9.99 10.10 -7.49
N ARG A 81 -9.36 10.25 -8.67
CA ARG A 81 -9.53 11.47 -9.50
C ARG A 81 -10.94 11.66 -10.00
N ALA A 82 -11.66 10.57 -10.31
CA ALA A 82 -13.05 10.64 -10.73
C ALA A 82 -13.99 11.05 -9.58
N LEU A 83 -13.68 10.65 -8.34
CA LEU A 83 -14.45 11.02 -7.15
C LEU A 83 -14.10 12.42 -6.62
N PHE A 84 -12.83 12.80 -6.74
CA PHE A 84 -12.28 14.03 -6.19
C PHE A 84 -11.41 14.73 -7.25
N PRO A 85 -12.04 15.51 -8.17
CA PRO A 85 -11.33 16.11 -9.30
C PRO A 85 -10.19 17.06 -8.90
N ASP A 86 -10.29 17.66 -7.72
CA ASP A 86 -9.28 18.59 -7.18
C ASP A 86 -8.14 17.89 -6.44
N VAL A 87 -8.17 16.56 -6.37
CA VAL A 87 -7.14 15.75 -5.70
C VAL A 87 -6.21 15.13 -6.73
N GLU A 88 -4.91 15.38 -6.57
CA GLU A 88 -3.88 14.67 -7.34
C GLU A 88 -3.64 13.29 -6.73
N ALA A 89 -3.99 12.24 -7.45
CA ALA A 89 -3.70 10.87 -7.05
C ALA A 89 -2.48 10.35 -7.80
N ILE A 90 -1.48 9.88 -7.05
CA ILE A 90 -0.17 9.45 -7.59
C ILE A 90 0.12 8.04 -7.12
N GLU A 91 0.53 7.17 -8.04
CA GLU A 91 1.02 5.86 -7.67
C GLU A 91 2.37 5.96 -6.93
N GLY A 92 2.46 5.36 -5.73
CA GLY A 92 3.65 5.49 -4.90
C GLY A 92 4.96 5.03 -5.56
N HIS A 93 4.91 4.08 -6.49
CA HIS A 93 6.12 3.63 -7.20
C HIS A 93 6.69 4.70 -8.14
N THR A 94 5.87 5.60 -8.70
CA THR A 94 6.34 6.68 -9.57
C THR A 94 7.12 7.75 -8.82
N LEU A 95 7.03 7.78 -7.49
CA LEU A 95 7.78 8.70 -6.65
C LEU A 95 9.19 8.19 -6.29
N ARG A 96 9.52 6.95 -6.63
CA ARG A 96 10.81 6.34 -6.27
C ARG A 96 12.03 7.16 -6.68
N PRO A 97 12.11 7.72 -7.89
CA PRO A 97 13.24 8.56 -8.26
C PRO A 97 13.42 9.78 -7.34
N ARG A 98 12.32 10.34 -6.83
CA ARG A 98 12.35 11.54 -5.97
C ARG A 98 12.89 11.26 -4.58
N TRP A 99 12.76 10.03 -4.07
CA TRP A 99 13.23 9.69 -2.73
C TRP A 99 14.48 8.81 -2.70
N SER A 100 15.12 8.54 -3.84
CA SER A 100 16.28 7.65 -3.90
C SER A 100 17.44 8.11 -3.01
N SER A 101 17.77 9.41 -3.00
CA SER A 101 18.80 9.96 -2.13
C SER A 101 18.41 9.90 -0.64
N ALA A 102 17.15 10.10 -0.33
CA ALA A 102 16.65 9.94 1.05
C ALA A 102 16.70 8.49 1.51
N LEU A 103 16.41 7.55 0.61
CA LEU A 103 16.55 6.13 0.88
C LEU A 103 18.00 5.75 1.19
N THR A 104 18.95 6.17 0.36
CA THR A 104 20.36 5.90 0.61
C THR A 104 20.79 6.40 1.99
N ARG A 105 20.49 7.66 2.31
CA ARG A 105 20.79 8.22 3.65
C ARG A 105 20.10 7.45 4.79
N ALA A 106 18.83 7.06 4.59
CA ALA A 106 18.11 6.29 5.60
C ALA A 106 18.75 4.91 5.84
N LEU A 107 19.23 4.26 4.79
CA LEU A 107 19.91 2.97 4.92
C LEU A 107 21.28 3.12 5.60
N ASP A 108 22.01 4.19 5.34
CA ASP A 108 23.32 4.44 5.95
C ASP A 108 23.23 4.71 7.46
N HIS A 109 22.11 5.29 7.88
CA HIS A 109 21.88 5.69 9.27
C HIS A 109 20.67 4.94 9.90
N TRP A 110 20.33 3.76 9.39
CA TRP A 110 19.21 3.00 9.93
C TRP A 110 19.51 2.56 11.38
N PRO A 111 18.70 2.98 12.36
CA PRO A 111 19.00 2.79 13.78
C PRO A 111 18.58 1.38 14.24
N THR A 112 19.23 0.35 13.71
CA THR A 112 18.86 -1.06 13.96
C THR A 112 18.91 -1.42 15.44
N VAL A 113 19.94 -0.95 16.15
CA VAL A 113 20.14 -1.26 17.59
C VAL A 113 19.06 -0.58 18.42
N GLU A 114 18.84 0.72 18.20
CA GLU A 114 17.87 1.51 18.92
C GLU A 114 16.45 1.02 18.69
N LEU A 115 16.13 0.59 17.48
CA LEU A 115 14.83 0.01 17.15
C LEU A 115 14.63 -1.35 17.81
N ALA A 116 15.66 -2.17 17.88
CA ALA A 116 15.63 -3.46 18.58
C ALA A 116 15.41 -3.25 20.10
N GLU A 117 16.12 -2.30 20.70
CA GLU A 117 15.95 -1.94 22.12
C GLU A 117 14.56 -1.37 22.40
N LEU A 118 14.06 -0.47 21.56
CA LEU A 118 12.70 0.07 21.65
C LEU A 118 11.66 -1.05 21.57
N ARG A 119 11.81 -1.96 20.62
CA ARG A 119 10.94 -3.13 20.48
C ARG A 119 10.88 -3.96 21.74
N LEU A 120 12.05 -4.33 22.28
CA LEU A 120 12.14 -5.11 23.53
C LEU A 120 11.49 -4.39 24.71
N ARG A 121 11.63 -3.08 24.81
CA ARG A 121 10.96 -2.27 25.83
C ARG A 121 9.44 -2.34 25.71
N LEU A 122 8.90 -2.10 24.48
CA LEU A 122 7.46 -2.14 24.23
C LEU A 122 6.85 -3.50 24.54
N LEU A 123 7.53 -4.59 24.16
CA LEU A 123 7.09 -5.95 24.48
C LEU A 123 7.06 -6.21 26.00
N ARG A 124 8.06 -5.74 26.74
CA ARG A 124 8.04 -5.84 28.23
C ARG A 124 6.91 -5.06 28.87
N GLU A 125 6.51 -3.95 28.27
CA GLU A 125 5.37 -3.13 28.70
C GLU A 125 4.01 -3.73 28.27
N GLY A 126 3.98 -4.91 27.64
CA GLY A 126 2.77 -5.56 27.13
C GLY A 126 2.16 -4.84 25.93
N ARG A 127 2.94 -4.01 25.24
CA ARG A 127 2.52 -3.30 24.03
C ARG A 127 2.65 -4.19 22.80
N VAL A 128 1.84 -3.88 21.80
CA VAL A 128 1.95 -4.53 20.48
C VAL A 128 3.30 -4.18 19.87
N ASP A 129 3.97 -5.16 19.27
CA ASP A 129 5.21 -4.96 18.53
C ASP A 129 4.93 -4.16 17.24
N PRO A 130 5.33 -2.88 17.16
CA PRO A 130 5.01 -2.05 16.00
C PRO A 130 5.92 -2.32 14.80
N PHE A 131 7.05 -3.00 15.02
CA PHE A 131 8.08 -3.14 14.00
C PHE A 131 8.23 -4.57 13.51
N GLY A 132 7.95 -5.59 14.34
CA GLY A 132 8.17 -6.98 13.98
C GLY A 132 9.60 -7.19 13.46
N GLU A 133 9.70 -7.89 12.34
CA GLU A 133 10.97 -8.09 11.63
C GLU A 133 11.52 -6.82 10.93
N LEU A 134 10.73 -5.74 10.90
CA LEU A 134 11.09 -4.50 10.19
C LEU A 134 12.24 -3.73 10.84
N ALA A 135 12.62 -4.04 12.08
CA ALA A 135 13.79 -3.45 12.71
C ALA A 135 15.07 -3.75 11.91
N GLU A 136 15.19 -4.95 11.35
CA GLU A 136 16.35 -5.39 10.57
C GLU A 136 16.14 -5.26 9.06
N ALA A 137 14.89 -5.26 8.60
CA ALA A 137 14.50 -5.23 7.20
C ALA A 137 13.48 -4.11 6.93
N PRO A 138 13.94 -2.83 6.83
CA PRO A 138 13.04 -1.69 6.62
C PRO A 138 12.39 -1.64 5.24
N LEU A 139 12.83 -2.49 4.34
CA LEU A 139 12.42 -2.55 2.94
C LEU A 139 11.97 -3.95 2.54
N PHE A 140 11.28 -3.98 1.41
CA PHE A 140 10.93 -5.20 0.71
C PHE A 140 11.46 -5.14 -0.72
N ALA A 141 11.94 -6.26 -1.24
CA ALA A 141 12.12 -6.44 -2.66
C ALA A 141 10.77 -6.82 -3.29
N ASP A 142 10.38 -6.10 -4.32
CA ASP A 142 9.19 -6.34 -5.12
C ASP A 142 9.53 -7.29 -6.27
N ASP A 143 9.89 -8.53 -5.95
CA ASP A 143 10.08 -9.56 -6.96
C ASP A 143 8.78 -10.37 -7.12
N ALA A 144 8.36 -10.58 -8.35
CA ALA A 144 7.25 -11.50 -8.60
C ALA A 144 7.66 -12.93 -8.16
N PRO A 145 6.90 -13.65 -7.34
CA PRO A 145 5.47 -13.48 -7.07
C PRO A 145 5.13 -12.75 -5.77
N GLY A 146 6.07 -12.09 -5.10
CA GLY A 146 5.75 -11.44 -3.83
C GLY A 146 6.80 -10.46 -3.32
N ARG A 147 6.45 -9.78 -2.22
CA ARG A 147 7.32 -8.86 -1.50
C ARG A 147 8.10 -9.64 -0.45
N LEU A 148 9.41 -9.65 -0.57
CA LEU A 148 10.30 -10.28 0.40
C LEU A 148 11.00 -9.20 1.24
N PRO A 149 11.05 -9.33 2.57
CA PRO A 149 11.83 -8.42 3.41
C PRO A 149 13.31 -8.51 3.04
N VAL A 150 13.96 -7.37 2.96
CA VAL A 150 15.39 -7.27 2.66
C VAL A 150 16.10 -6.46 3.73
N THR A 151 17.28 -6.94 4.13
CA THR A 151 18.14 -6.23 5.07
C THR A 151 18.71 -4.96 4.45
N THR A 152 19.25 -4.06 5.26
CA THR A 152 19.91 -2.84 4.78
C THR A 152 21.07 -3.16 3.83
N SER A 153 21.82 -4.25 4.08
CA SER A 153 22.91 -4.69 3.20
C SER A 153 22.39 -5.12 1.82
N GLN A 154 21.39 -6.00 1.79
CA GLN A 154 20.76 -6.45 0.55
C GLN A 154 20.13 -5.29 -0.24
N ALA A 155 19.52 -4.33 0.46
CA ALA A 155 18.95 -3.14 -0.18
C ALA A 155 20.03 -2.29 -0.85
N ARG A 156 21.22 -2.12 -0.23
CA ARG A 156 22.35 -1.42 -0.84
C ARG A 156 22.87 -2.13 -2.10
N GLU A 157 22.95 -3.46 -2.08
CA GLU A 157 23.35 -4.24 -3.25
C GLU A 157 22.35 -4.05 -4.41
N ILE A 158 21.06 -4.09 -4.12
CA ILE A 158 20.01 -3.84 -5.11
C ILE A 158 20.14 -2.43 -5.68
N LEU A 159 20.36 -1.41 -4.84
CA LEU A 159 20.54 -0.04 -5.29
C LEU A 159 21.81 0.13 -6.15
N ALA A 160 22.91 -0.50 -5.77
CA ALA A 160 24.17 -0.44 -6.51
C ALA A 160 24.05 -1.00 -7.94
N THR A 161 23.11 -1.92 -8.15
CA THR A 161 22.81 -2.49 -9.48
C THR A 161 21.69 -1.77 -10.22
N GLY A 162 21.28 -0.59 -9.76
CA GLY A 162 20.19 0.19 -10.37
C GLY A 162 18.79 -0.33 -10.09
N GLY A 163 18.64 -1.22 -9.11
CA GLY A 163 17.38 -1.89 -8.79
C GLY A 163 16.41 -1.09 -7.91
N LEU A 164 16.41 0.23 -7.97
CA LEU A 164 15.50 1.08 -7.18
C LEU A 164 14.03 0.70 -7.36
N ASP A 165 13.64 0.35 -8.57
CA ASP A 165 12.26 -0.05 -8.89
C ASP A 165 11.84 -1.40 -8.28
N ARG A 166 12.79 -2.16 -7.79
CA ARG A 166 12.54 -3.42 -7.09
C ARG A 166 12.36 -3.25 -5.59
N LEU A 167 12.63 -2.06 -5.06
CA LEU A 167 12.53 -1.79 -3.63
C LEU A 167 11.22 -1.10 -3.29
N SER A 168 10.61 -1.50 -2.21
CA SER A 168 9.44 -0.84 -1.64
C SER A 168 9.60 -0.66 -0.12
N PRO A 169 9.26 0.54 0.40
CA PRO A 169 9.46 0.83 1.81
C PRO A 169 8.49 0.06 2.70
N GLY A 170 8.99 -0.42 3.82
CA GLY A 170 8.19 -0.90 4.94
C GLY A 170 7.44 0.24 5.64
N ALA A 171 6.56 -0.12 6.56
CA ALA A 171 5.69 0.83 7.26
C ALA A 171 6.48 1.94 7.97
N ALA A 172 7.60 1.60 8.61
CA ALA A 172 8.42 2.57 9.36
C ALA A 172 9.16 3.57 8.45
N LEU A 173 9.62 3.12 7.28
CA LEU A 173 10.39 3.97 6.36
C LEU A 173 9.52 4.76 5.38
N ARG A 174 8.31 4.28 5.12
CA ARG A 174 7.40 4.89 4.14
C ARG A 174 7.09 6.37 4.41
N PRO A 175 6.72 6.81 5.63
CA PRO A 175 6.44 8.22 5.89
C PRO A 175 7.64 9.13 5.63
N ILE A 176 8.85 8.65 5.96
CA ILE A 176 10.10 9.40 5.75
C ILE A 176 10.35 9.62 4.25
N LEU A 177 10.22 8.57 3.45
CA LEU A 177 10.42 8.66 2.00
C LEU A 177 9.30 9.43 1.31
N GLN A 178 8.06 9.31 1.77
CA GLN A 178 6.95 10.10 1.27
C GLN A 178 7.18 11.59 1.52
N GLN A 179 7.61 11.97 2.72
CA GLN A 179 7.93 13.36 3.04
C GLN A 179 9.09 13.90 2.19
N ALA A 180 10.08 13.06 1.88
CA ALA A 180 11.18 13.46 1.02
C ALA A 180 10.77 13.64 -0.46
N ALA A 181 9.80 12.85 -0.92
CA ALA A 181 9.31 12.91 -2.30
C ALA A 181 8.25 14.00 -2.50
N LEU A 182 7.41 14.20 -1.49
CA LEU A 182 6.28 15.12 -1.47
C LEU A 182 6.34 15.87 -0.13
N PRO A 183 7.01 17.02 -0.05
CA PRO A 183 7.08 17.79 1.18
C PRO A 183 5.67 18.29 1.54
N CYS A 184 5.04 17.60 2.47
CA CYS A 184 3.67 17.86 2.90
C CYS A 184 3.67 18.67 4.20
N THR A 185 2.76 19.62 4.32
CA THR A 185 2.52 20.35 5.57
C THR A 185 1.75 19.46 6.56
N VAL A 186 0.88 18.59 6.05
CA VAL A 186 0.06 17.67 6.85
C VAL A 186 0.12 16.28 6.22
N TYR A 187 0.31 15.27 7.05
CA TYR A 187 0.22 13.87 6.68
C TYR A 187 -0.99 13.23 7.37
N VAL A 188 -1.89 12.67 6.59
CA VAL A 188 -3.02 11.89 7.10
C VAL A 188 -2.77 10.43 6.76
N GLY A 189 -2.55 9.61 7.79
CA GLY A 189 -2.32 8.17 7.66
C GLY A 189 -3.37 7.39 8.44
N GLY A 190 -3.63 6.18 8.01
CA GLY A 190 -4.52 5.22 8.67
C GLY A 190 -3.94 3.82 8.64
#